data_76dfd4e4cd398f9965ec044ca9a57cce
#
_entry.id   76dfd4e4cd398f9965ec044ca9a57cce
#
_cell.length_a   1.000
_cell.length_b   1.000
_cell.length_c   1.000
_cell.angle_alpha   90.00
_cell.angle_beta   90.00
_cell.angle_gamma   90.00
#
_symmetry.space_group_name_H-M   'P 1'
#
loop_
_entity.id
_entity.type
_entity.pdbx_description
1 polymer ?
#
loop_
_entity_poly.entity_id
_entity_poly.type
_entity_poly.pdbx_seq_one_letter_code
_entity_poly.pdbx_strand_id
1 'polypeptide(L)'
;LPSAAMGPVVALIGLELSSSAANTAGILGDNIDPKNVIVFAVTLGMAVIGSVCFKKFLSVIPILIAVVTGYLTAVAVGIVDFTPVLEASFISIPNFQAPKFSMDAILMMLPVLLVIASEHIGHQIVTGEVVGRNLIEDPGLHRSLFADNFSTMISGLIGSVPTTTYGENIGV
;
A
#
# COMPACT_ATOMS: atom_id res chain seq x y z
N LEU A 1 -1.23 -7.60 21.35
CA LEU A 1 -1.27 -8.83 20.53
C LEU A 1 0.11 -9.51 20.63
N PRO A 2 0.18 -10.85 20.84
CA PRO A 2 1.46 -11.54 20.77
C PRO A 2 2.06 -11.39 19.39
N SER A 3 3.38 -11.21 19.29
CA SER A 3 4.09 -11.08 17.99
C SER A 3 3.80 -12.27 17.05
N ALA A 4 3.56 -13.45 17.60
CA ALA A 4 3.14 -14.64 16.84
C ALA A 4 1.80 -14.49 16.10
N ALA A 5 0.92 -13.57 16.51
CA ALA A 5 -0.37 -13.34 15.83
C ALA A 5 -0.25 -12.36 14.65
N MET A 6 0.82 -11.57 14.58
CA MET A 6 1.01 -10.56 13.53
C MET A 6 1.27 -11.19 12.16
N GLY A 7 2.07 -12.25 12.09
CA GLY A 7 2.34 -12.95 10.84
C GLY A 7 1.07 -13.46 10.14
N PRO A 8 0.20 -14.23 10.82
CA PRO A 8 -1.08 -14.64 10.26
C PRO A 8 -1.99 -13.49 9.83
N VAL A 9 -2.04 -12.38 10.57
CA VAL A 9 -2.86 -11.21 10.21
C VAL A 9 -2.37 -10.59 8.90
N VAL A 10 -1.07 -10.35 8.76
CA VAL A 10 -0.48 -9.80 7.52
C VAL A 10 -0.69 -10.76 6.34
N ALA A 11 -0.56 -12.07 6.56
CA ALA A 11 -0.83 -13.07 5.53
C ALA A 11 -2.30 -13.06 5.08
N LEU A 12 -3.26 -12.91 5.99
CA LEU A 12 -4.68 -12.81 5.66
C LEU A 12 -4.99 -11.54 4.87
N ILE A 13 -4.38 -10.39 5.21
CA ILE A 13 -4.50 -9.15 4.44
C ILE A 13 -3.98 -9.36 3.01
N GLY A 14 -2.82 -10.00 2.85
CA GLY A 14 -2.26 -10.31 1.54
C GLY A 14 -3.16 -11.22 0.70
N LEU A 15 -3.76 -12.24 1.33
CA LEU A 15 -4.71 -13.13 0.66
C LEU A 15 -6.00 -12.42 0.24
N GLU A 16 -6.54 -11.56 1.09
CA GLU A 16 -7.73 -10.75 0.78
C GLU A 16 -7.47 -9.81 -0.41
N LEU A 17 -6.31 -9.16 -0.43
CA LEU A 17 -5.92 -8.27 -1.51
C LEU A 17 -5.54 -8.99 -2.81
N SER A 18 -5.26 -10.29 -2.76
CA SER A 18 -4.82 -11.04 -3.93
C SER A 18 -5.87 -11.09 -5.05
N SER A 19 -7.14 -11.22 -4.71
CA SER A 19 -8.25 -11.20 -5.67
C SER A 19 -8.41 -9.81 -6.32
N SER A 20 -8.26 -8.75 -5.55
CA SER A 20 -8.29 -7.37 -6.04
C SER A 20 -7.10 -7.09 -6.96
N ALA A 21 -5.91 -7.56 -6.61
CA ALA A 21 -4.72 -7.45 -7.44
C ALA A 21 -4.88 -8.19 -8.78
N ALA A 22 -5.42 -9.40 -8.75
CA ALA A 22 -5.66 -10.20 -9.93
C ALA A 22 -6.74 -9.58 -10.86
N ASN A 23 -7.79 -8.99 -10.29
CA ASN A 23 -8.77 -8.22 -11.04
C ASN A 23 -8.16 -6.99 -11.70
N THR A 24 -7.38 -6.21 -10.93
CA THR A 24 -6.70 -5.01 -11.45
C THR A 24 -5.68 -5.35 -12.53
N ALA A 25 -5.01 -6.49 -12.42
CA ALA A 25 -4.12 -7.00 -13.44
C ALA A 25 -4.84 -7.55 -14.70
N GLY A 26 -6.17 -7.64 -14.68
CA GLY A 26 -6.94 -8.15 -15.81
C GLY A 26 -6.74 -9.63 -16.09
N ILE A 27 -6.37 -10.42 -15.06
CA ILE A 27 -6.17 -11.88 -15.18
C ILE A 27 -7.35 -12.69 -14.63
N LEU A 28 -8.33 -12.02 -14.03
CA LEU A 28 -9.62 -12.59 -13.63
C LEU A 28 -10.72 -12.02 -14.52
N GLY A 29 -11.51 -12.88 -15.15
CA GLY A 29 -12.63 -12.48 -16.01
C GLY A 29 -12.72 -13.32 -17.27
N ASP A 30 -13.79 -13.12 -18.03
CA ASP A 30 -14.09 -13.90 -19.26
C ASP A 30 -13.20 -13.51 -20.46
N ASN A 31 -12.57 -12.34 -20.43
CA ASN A 31 -11.69 -11.83 -21.49
C ASN A 31 -10.31 -11.49 -20.94
N ILE A 32 -9.48 -12.49 -20.77
CA ILE A 32 -8.09 -12.33 -20.33
C ILE A 32 -7.23 -11.90 -21.53
N ASP A 33 -6.66 -10.69 -21.48
CA ASP A 33 -5.72 -10.22 -22.49
C ASP A 33 -4.33 -10.85 -22.20
N PRO A 34 -3.75 -11.62 -23.14
CA PRO A 34 -2.40 -12.17 -23.00
C PRO A 34 -1.33 -11.11 -22.66
N LYS A 35 -1.52 -9.88 -23.11
CA LYS A 35 -0.62 -8.76 -22.81
C LYS A 35 -0.59 -8.44 -21.32
N ASN A 36 -1.75 -8.39 -20.68
CA ASN A 36 -1.87 -8.13 -19.24
C ASN A 36 -1.23 -9.26 -18.43
N VAL A 37 -1.40 -10.50 -18.87
CA VAL A 37 -0.77 -11.68 -18.24
C VAL A 37 0.76 -11.60 -18.28
N ILE A 38 1.33 -11.17 -19.40
CA ILE A 38 2.78 -11.00 -19.54
C ILE A 38 3.29 -9.93 -18.58
N VAL A 39 2.64 -8.76 -18.52
CA VAL A 39 3.03 -7.68 -17.62
C VAL A 39 2.92 -8.11 -16.17
N PHE A 40 1.82 -8.76 -15.81
CA PHE A 40 1.62 -9.31 -14.47
C PHE A 40 2.72 -10.31 -14.09
N ALA A 41 2.98 -11.29 -14.95
CA ALA A 41 3.98 -12.33 -14.69
C ALA A 41 5.39 -11.75 -14.52
N VAL A 42 5.78 -10.78 -15.36
CA VAL A 42 7.08 -10.12 -15.28
C VAL A 42 7.17 -9.27 -13.98
N THR A 43 6.13 -8.50 -13.65
CA THR A 43 6.12 -7.67 -12.45
C THR A 43 6.19 -8.52 -11.18
N LEU A 44 5.33 -9.53 -11.08
CA LEU A 44 5.29 -10.44 -9.93
C LEU A 44 6.60 -11.24 -9.83
N GLY A 45 7.08 -11.79 -10.95
CA GLY A 45 8.34 -12.53 -10.99
C GLY A 45 9.52 -11.67 -10.53
N MET A 46 9.60 -10.41 -10.97
CA MET A 46 10.64 -9.48 -10.54
C MET A 46 10.52 -9.13 -9.05
N ALA A 47 9.29 -8.94 -8.53
CA ALA A 47 9.07 -8.69 -7.10
C ALA A 47 9.56 -9.87 -6.25
N VAL A 48 9.20 -11.11 -6.62
CA VAL A 48 9.61 -12.33 -5.91
C VAL A 48 11.11 -12.54 -6.00
N ILE A 49 11.69 -12.48 -7.21
CA ILE A 49 13.13 -12.63 -7.41
C ILE A 49 13.90 -11.54 -6.68
N GLY A 50 13.42 -10.29 -6.76
CA GLY A 50 14.03 -9.16 -6.09
C GLY A 50 14.06 -9.32 -4.57
N SER A 51 12.96 -9.77 -3.99
CA SER A 51 12.86 -9.98 -2.53
C SER A 51 13.77 -11.10 -2.02
N VAL A 52 14.09 -12.10 -2.86
CA VAL A 52 14.91 -13.26 -2.45
C VAL A 52 16.38 -13.10 -2.85
N CYS A 53 16.64 -12.57 -4.04
CA CYS A 53 17.98 -12.59 -4.65
C CYS A 53 18.77 -11.30 -4.47
N PHE A 54 18.10 -10.15 -4.28
CA PHE A 54 18.80 -8.88 -4.17
C PHE A 54 19.53 -8.76 -2.84
N LYS A 55 20.68 -8.09 -2.88
CA LYS A 55 21.55 -7.88 -1.71
C LYS A 55 21.97 -6.43 -1.63
N LYS A 56 22.39 -6.02 -0.43
CA LYS A 56 22.85 -4.66 -0.13
C LYS A 56 21.74 -3.64 -0.46
N PHE A 57 22.06 -2.55 -1.17
CA PHE A 57 21.14 -1.49 -1.51
C PHE A 57 19.92 -1.97 -2.32
N LEU A 58 20.09 -2.92 -3.25
CA LEU A 58 18.99 -3.44 -4.06
C LEU A 58 17.94 -4.22 -3.24
N SER A 59 18.33 -4.79 -2.10
CA SER A 59 17.38 -5.50 -1.23
C SER A 59 16.41 -4.56 -0.50
N VAL A 60 16.67 -3.27 -0.52
CA VAL A 60 15.80 -2.24 0.07
C VAL A 60 14.69 -1.81 -0.87
N ILE A 61 14.90 -1.94 -2.19
CA ILE A 61 13.99 -1.42 -3.22
C ILE A 61 13.48 -2.47 -4.22
N PRO A 62 13.21 -3.72 -3.83
CA PRO A 62 12.80 -4.77 -4.78
C PRO A 62 11.47 -4.46 -5.45
N ILE A 63 10.50 -3.89 -4.71
CA ILE A 63 9.18 -3.52 -5.21
C ILE A 63 9.29 -2.39 -6.24
N LEU A 64 10.12 -1.39 -5.99
CA LEU A 64 10.34 -0.30 -6.95
C LEU A 64 10.91 -0.83 -8.26
N ILE A 65 11.88 -1.75 -8.21
CA ILE A 65 12.45 -2.39 -9.41
C ILE A 65 11.38 -3.21 -10.15
N ALA A 66 10.52 -3.93 -9.41
CA ALA A 66 9.42 -4.68 -10.00
C ALA A 66 8.42 -3.75 -10.71
N VAL A 67 8.06 -2.62 -10.11
CA VAL A 67 7.17 -1.61 -10.72
C VAL A 67 7.79 -1.04 -11.99
N VAL A 68 9.07 -0.66 -11.96
CA VAL A 68 9.77 -0.10 -13.13
C VAL A 68 9.85 -1.15 -14.25
N THR A 69 10.23 -2.38 -13.96
CA THR A 69 10.29 -3.45 -14.96
C THR A 69 8.91 -3.80 -15.52
N GLY A 70 7.89 -3.83 -14.68
CA GLY A 70 6.50 -4.04 -15.11
C GLY A 70 6.02 -2.93 -16.04
N TYR A 71 6.31 -1.66 -15.69
CA TYR A 71 5.96 -0.53 -16.53
C TYR A 71 6.69 -0.56 -17.90
N LEU A 72 7.99 -0.84 -17.90
CA LEU A 72 8.75 -0.98 -19.14
C LEU A 72 8.22 -2.11 -20.02
N THR A 73 7.81 -3.22 -19.41
CA THR A 73 7.16 -4.32 -20.11
C THR A 73 5.81 -3.88 -20.69
N ALA A 74 5.01 -3.15 -19.95
CA ALA A 74 3.72 -2.62 -20.40
C ALA A 74 3.88 -1.67 -21.60
N VAL A 75 4.91 -0.83 -21.59
CA VAL A 75 5.27 0.02 -22.73
C VAL A 75 5.69 -0.82 -23.94
N ALA A 76 6.54 -1.83 -23.74
CA ALA A 76 7.04 -2.70 -24.81
C ALA A 76 5.92 -3.53 -25.46
N VAL A 77 4.94 -3.96 -24.68
CA VAL A 77 3.76 -4.73 -25.17
C VAL A 77 2.70 -3.82 -25.79
N GLY A 78 2.83 -2.49 -25.60
CA GLY A 78 1.96 -1.47 -26.22
C GLY A 78 0.57 -1.38 -25.59
N ILE A 79 0.46 -1.55 -24.26
CA ILE A 79 -0.80 -1.35 -23.52
C ILE A 79 -0.84 0.01 -22.81
N VAL A 80 0.28 0.74 -22.79
CA VAL A 80 0.36 2.05 -22.12
C VAL A 80 -0.18 3.14 -23.05
N ASP A 81 -1.19 3.86 -22.60
CA ASP A 81 -1.69 5.06 -23.24
C ASP A 81 -0.99 6.29 -22.64
N PHE A 82 -0.26 7.01 -23.46
CA PHE A 82 0.44 8.24 -23.07
C PHE A 82 -0.40 9.50 -23.24
N THR A 83 -1.57 9.41 -23.86
CA THR A 83 -2.46 10.56 -24.11
C THR A 83 -2.75 11.36 -22.83
N PRO A 84 -3.11 10.72 -21.69
CA PRO A 84 -3.38 11.47 -20.47
C PRO A 84 -2.16 12.26 -19.94
N VAL A 85 -0.96 11.75 -20.20
CA VAL A 85 0.28 12.42 -19.78
C VAL A 85 0.59 13.62 -20.67
N LEU A 86 0.33 13.49 -21.98
CA LEU A 86 0.57 14.56 -22.96
C LEU A 86 -0.44 15.71 -22.83
N GLU A 87 -1.67 15.38 -22.44
CA GLU A 87 -2.75 16.35 -22.22
C GLU A 87 -2.76 16.96 -20.81
N ALA A 88 -2.02 16.36 -19.87
CA ALA A 88 -1.97 16.84 -18.51
C ALA A 88 -1.23 18.20 -18.42
N SER A 89 -1.83 19.13 -17.70
CA SER A 89 -1.17 20.38 -17.33
C SER A 89 0.00 20.09 -16.40
N PHE A 90 1.16 20.72 -16.63
CA PHE A 90 2.34 20.55 -15.78
C PHE A 90 2.09 20.91 -14.30
N ILE A 91 1.22 21.89 -14.07
CA ILE A 91 0.72 22.26 -12.74
C ILE A 91 -0.79 22.27 -12.81
N SER A 92 -1.43 21.47 -11.97
CA SER A 92 -2.88 21.48 -11.79
C SER A 92 -3.23 21.65 -10.32
N ILE A 93 -4.31 22.38 -10.05
CA ILE A 93 -4.83 22.53 -8.71
C ILE A 93 -5.61 21.22 -8.36
N PRO A 94 -5.34 20.60 -7.21
CA PRO A 94 -6.09 19.43 -6.76
C PRO A 94 -7.59 19.74 -6.69
N ASN A 95 -8.41 18.76 -7.05
CA ASN A 95 -9.86 18.89 -6.93
C ASN A 95 -10.25 18.69 -5.46
N PHE A 96 -10.30 19.76 -4.69
CA PHE A 96 -10.70 19.74 -3.28
C PHE A 96 -12.17 19.37 -3.16
N GLN A 97 -12.45 18.32 -2.42
CA GLN A 97 -13.82 17.87 -2.14
C GLN A 97 -14.09 17.98 -0.64
N ALA A 98 -15.16 18.67 -0.30
CA ALA A 98 -15.60 18.72 1.10
C ALA A 98 -16.19 17.36 1.52
N PRO A 99 -15.85 16.85 2.71
CA PRO A 99 -16.38 15.60 3.20
C PRO A 99 -17.89 15.68 3.42
N LYS A 100 -18.60 14.62 3.02
CA LYS A 100 -20.03 14.48 3.30
C LYS A 100 -20.20 13.50 4.46
N PHE A 101 -20.84 13.94 5.53
CA PHE A 101 -21.12 13.09 6.67
C PHE A 101 -22.30 12.16 6.35
N SER A 102 -22.10 10.86 6.51
CA SER A 102 -23.12 9.83 6.38
C SER A 102 -23.02 8.92 7.59
N MET A 103 -24.13 8.74 8.30
CA MET A 103 -24.18 7.85 9.45
C MET A 103 -23.88 6.39 9.06
N ASP A 104 -24.40 5.96 7.92
CA ASP A 104 -24.15 4.60 7.40
C ASP A 104 -22.67 4.36 7.11
N ALA A 105 -21.98 5.35 6.51
CA ALA A 105 -20.55 5.27 6.28
C ALA A 105 -19.76 5.20 7.61
N ILE A 106 -20.16 5.99 8.60
CA ILE A 106 -19.53 5.99 9.93
C ILE A 106 -19.69 4.61 10.59
N LEU A 107 -20.90 4.06 10.60
CA LEU A 107 -21.15 2.74 11.20
C LEU A 107 -20.38 1.63 10.48
N MET A 108 -20.28 1.69 9.15
CA MET A 108 -19.52 0.74 8.36
C MET A 108 -18.01 0.81 8.65
N MET A 109 -17.48 1.98 8.99
CA MET A 109 -16.06 2.17 9.29
C MET A 109 -15.67 1.85 10.74
N LEU A 110 -16.63 1.71 11.67
CA LEU A 110 -16.31 1.40 13.07
C LEU A 110 -15.46 0.13 13.26
N PRO A 111 -15.78 -1.03 12.62
CA PRO A 111 -14.93 -2.22 12.74
C PRO A 111 -13.52 -2.00 12.19
N VAL A 112 -13.37 -1.17 11.15
CA VAL A 112 -12.07 -0.87 10.52
C VAL A 112 -11.13 -0.14 11.48
N LEU A 113 -11.66 0.66 12.41
CA LEU A 113 -10.84 1.32 13.45
C LEU A 113 -10.07 0.32 14.32
N LEU A 114 -10.66 -0.83 14.63
CA LEU A 114 -9.99 -1.88 15.40
C LEU A 114 -8.85 -2.53 14.60
N VAL A 115 -9.07 -2.70 13.30
CA VAL A 115 -8.04 -3.23 12.39
C VAL A 115 -6.88 -2.26 12.29
N ILE A 116 -7.14 -0.98 12.00
CA ILE A 116 -6.12 0.07 11.90
C ILE A 116 -5.33 0.20 13.21
N ALA A 117 -6.01 0.22 14.36
CA ALA A 117 -5.32 0.29 15.65
C ALA A 117 -4.42 -0.92 15.89
N SER A 118 -4.88 -2.12 15.55
CA SER A 118 -4.10 -3.35 15.69
C SER A 118 -2.88 -3.37 14.77
N GLU A 119 -3.06 -2.96 13.53
CA GLU A 119 -1.99 -2.84 12.54
C GLU A 119 -0.95 -1.82 12.97
N HIS A 120 -1.37 -0.63 13.39
CA HIS A 120 -0.47 0.41 13.87
C HIS A 120 0.36 -0.03 15.08
N ILE A 121 -0.23 -0.74 16.04
CA ILE A 121 0.49 -1.32 17.18
C ILE A 121 1.55 -2.30 16.70
N GLY A 122 1.19 -3.16 15.75
CA GLY A 122 2.12 -4.12 15.16
C GLY A 122 3.31 -3.45 14.48
N HIS A 123 3.05 -2.44 13.67
CA HIS A 123 4.11 -1.66 13.00
C HIS A 123 5.02 -0.96 14.01
N GLN A 124 4.47 -0.39 15.10
CA GLN A 124 5.27 0.25 16.15
C GLN A 124 6.17 -0.75 16.89
N ILE A 125 5.71 -1.97 17.13
CA ILE A 125 6.52 -3.03 17.75
C ILE A 125 7.68 -3.41 16.83
N VAL A 126 7.40 -3.73 15.56
CA VAL A 126 8.43 -4.14 14.59
C VAL A 126 9.43 -3.02 14.35
N THR A 127 8.97 -1.79 14.17
CA THR A 127 9.86 -0.62 14.04
C THR A 127 10.72 -0.44 15.29
N GLY A 128 10.14 -0.63 16.48
CA GLY A 128 10.85 -0.56 17.74
C GLY A 128 11.98 -1.59 17.84
N GLU A 129 11.75 -2.83 17.36
CA GLU A 129 12.78 -3.87 17.29
C GLU A 129 13.90 -3.49 16.33
N VAL A 130 13.56 -2.93 15.14
CA VAL A 130 14.56 -2.50 14.15
C VAL A 130 15.45 -1.35 14.67
N VAL A 131 14.84 -0.34 15.31
CA VAL A 131 15.59 0.82 15.83
C VAL A 131 16.19 0.60 17.23
N GLY A 132 15.91 -0.54 17.87
CA GLY A 132 16.41 -0.88 19.20
C GLY A 132 15.80 -0.02 20.33
N ARG A 133 14.56 0.46 20.17
CA ARG A 133 13.86 1.32 21.14
C ARG A 133 12.42 0.87 21.33
N ASN A 134 11.90 0.99 22.54
CA ASN A 134 10.47 0.73 22.80
C ASN A 134 9.61 1.94 22.43
N LEU A 135 9.13 1.97 21.17
CA LEU A 135 8.32 3.07 20.65
C LEU A 135 6.91 3.10 21.23
N ILE A 136 6.47 2.04 21.90
CA ILE A 136 5.20 1.99 22.63
C ILE A 136 5.25 2.87 23.87
N GLU A 137 6.43 2.92 24.54
CA GLU A 137 6.63 3.71 25.77
C GLU A 137 7.12 5.12 25.45
N ASP A 138 8.12 5.26 24.56
CA ASP A 138 8.71 6.53 24.18
C ASP A 138 8.90 6.61 22.66
N PRO A 139 8.21 7.53 21.96
CA PRO A 139 7.37 8.67 22.40
C PRO A 139 5.97 8.34 22.90
N GLY A 140 5.58 7.08 22.85
CA GLY A 140 4.32 6.57 23.34
C GLY A 140 3.28 6.32 22.24
N LEU A 141 2.60 5.18 22.34
CA LEU A 141 1.61 4.72 21.36
C LEU A 141 0.49 5.77 21.11
N HIS A 142 0.06 6.50 22.16
CA HIS A 142 -0.97 7.51 22.03
C HIS A 142 -0.57 8.65 21.09
N ARG A 143 0.71 9.03 21.06
CA ARG A 143 1.21 10.10 20.17
C ARG A 143 1.27 9.65 18.74
N SER A 144 1.75 8.43 18.49
CA SER A 144 1.84 7.90 17.13
C SER A 144 0.45 7.64 16.54
N LEU A 145 -0.47 7.06 17.32
CA LEU A 145 -1.87 6.90 16.89
C LEU A 145 -2.56 8.24 16.63
N PHE A 146 -2.32 9.24 17.49
CA PHE A 146 -2.88 10.56 17.28
C PHE A 146 -2.36 11.18 15.97
N ALA A 147 -1.05 11.13 15.74
CA ALA A 147 -0.45 11.70 14.52
C ALA A 147 -0.96 11.03 13.24
N ASP A 148 -1.06 9.70 13.22
CA ASP A 148 -1.56 8.91 12.09
C ASP A 148 -3.03 9.24 11.77
N ASN A 149 -3.89 9.18 12.79
CA ASN A 149 -5.32 9.50 12.62
C ASN A 149 -5.57 10.98 12.31
N PHE A 150 -4.77 11.89 12.87
CA PHE A 150 -4.86 13.32 12.57
C PHE A 150 -4.45 13.62 11.12
N SER A 151 -3.41 12.97 10.63
CA SER A 151 -3.01 13.03 9.21
C SER A 151 -4.13 12.54 8.29
N THR A 152 -4.73 11.40 8.61
CA THR A 152 -5.88 10.84 7.87
C THR A 152 -7.07 11.79 7.87
N MET A 153 -7.37 12.43 9.01
CA MET A 153 -8.44 13.42 9.11
C MET A 153 -8.19 14.61 8.20
N ILE A 154 -6.97 15.17 8.19
CA ILE A 154 -6.62 16.28 7.29
C ILE A 154 -6.73 15.85 5.83
N SER A 155 -6.22 14.67 5.48
CA SER A 155 -6.34 14.11 4.13
C SER A 155 -7.80 14.03 3.68
N GLY A 156 -8.69 13.54 4.54
CA GLY A 156 -10.13 13.49 4.26
C GLY A 156 -10.77 14.87 4.09
N LEU A 157 -10.34 15.88 4.86
CA LEU A 157 -10.85 17.25 4.75
C LEU A 157 -10.48 17.93 3.42
N ILE A 158 -9.35 17.58 2.84
CA ILE A 158 -8.91 18.12 1.54
C ILE A 158 -9.31 17.24 0.35
N GLY A 159 -10.05 16.15 0.59
CA GLY A 159 -10.52 15.24 -0.46
C GLY A 159 -9.45 14.28 -0.97
N SER A 160 -8.41 14.03 -0.17
CA SER A 160 -7.37 13.05 -0.48
C SER A 160 -7.69 11.67 0.12
N VAL A 161 -6.88 10.68 -0.22
CA VAL A 161 -6.99 9.33 0.33
C VAL A 161 -6.51 9.28 1.79
N PRO A 162 -7.02 8.34 2.60
CA PRO A 162 -6.51 8.13 3.96
C PRO A 162 -5.01 7.83 3.94
N THR A 163 -4.30 8.38 4.91
CA THR A 163 -2.89 8.07 5.17
C THR A 163 -2.80 7.04 6.29
N THR A 164 -1.87 6.11 6.17
CA THR A 164 -1.61 5.10 7.21
C THR A 164 -0.15 4.67 7.18
N THR A 165 0.26 3.94 8.20
CA THR A 165 1.59 3.34 8.25
C THR A 165 1.64 2.12 7.32
N TYR A 166 2.71 2.00 6.54
CA TYR A 166 2.96 0.85 5.66
C TYR A 166 4.05 -0.04 6.24
N GLY A 167 3.73 -1.30 6.48
CA GLY A 167 4.66 -2.31 7.01
C GLY A 167 5.87 -2.53 6.09
N GLU A 168 5.67 -2.40 4.79
CA GLU A 168 6.70 -2.56 3.77
C GLU A 168 7.84 -1.54 3.91
N ASN A 169 7.55 -0.36 4.47
CA ASN A 169 8.53 0.69 4.66
C ASN A 169 9.38 0.50 5.92
N ILE A 170 9.04 -0.41 6.81
CA ILE A 170 9.79 -0.65 8.05
C ILE A 170 11.18 -1.25 7.77
N GLY A 171 11.33 -1.93 6.66
CA GLY A 171 12.59 -2.54 6.23
C GLY A 171 13.56 -1.61 5.50
N VAL A 172 13.16 -0.36 5.25
CA VAL A 172 13.93 0.66 4.52
C VAL A 172 14.65 1.59 5.50
#